data_ce6368c154afb508cfa2b7d0c946b475
#
_entry.id   ce6368c154afb508cfa2b7d0c946b475
#
_cell.length_a   1.000
_cell.length_b   1.000
_cell.length_c   1.000
_cell.angle_alpha   90.00
_cell.angle_beta   90.00
_cell.angle_gamma   90.00
#
_symmetry.space_group_name_H-M   'P 1'
#
loop_
_entity.id
_entity.type
_entity.pdbx_description
1 polymer ?
#
loop_
_entity_poly.entity_id
_entity_poly.type
_entity_poly.pdbx_seq_one_letter_code
_entity_poly.pdbx_strand_id
1 'polypeptide(L)'
;MYSLFLTKKKITRLFLFSLISSSFITPVLANDVYWYGYSWGGMFGACSAYKYNQMSKKDAKLNVKSFLSIGKDNINDRELYTQLKNLQTESPFIDDCKSLISY
;
A
#
# COMPACT_ATOMS: atom_id res chain seq x y z
N MET A 1 -20.85 -1.66 31.56
CA MET A 1 -21.49 -0.75 30.59
C MET A 1 -20.95 0.66 30.70
N TYR A 2 -20.78 1.16 31.86
CA TYR A 2 -20.22 2.49 32.07
C TYR A 2 -18.76 2.59 31.63
N SER A 3 -17.98 1.58 31.91
CA SER A 3 -16.57 1.53 31.47
C SER A 3 -16.43 1.57 29.96
N LEU A 4 -17.38 1.02 29.23
CA LEU A 4 -17.41 1.12 27.77
C LEU A 4 -17.59 2.55 27.31
N PHE A 5 -18.35 3.31 28.06
CA PHE A 5 -18.58 4.72 27.78
C PHE A 5 -17.28 5.52 27.88
N LEU A 6 -16.51 5.28 28.94
CA LEU A 6 -15.21 5.93 29.13
C LEU A 6 -14.22 5.52 28.04
N THR A 7 -14.26 4.26 27.65
CA THR A 7 -13.42 3.77 26.56
C THR A 7 -13.76 4.47 25.25
N LYS A 8 -15.04 4.68 24.98
CA LYS A 8 -15.48 5.44 23.80
C LYS A 8 -14.94 6.86 23.80
N LYS A 9 -14.94 7.54 24.94
CA LYS A 9 -14.37 8.89 25.05
C LYS A 9 -12.89 8.90 24.70
N LYS A 10 -12.12 7.94 25.20
CA LYS A 10 -10.70 7.83 24.89
C LYS A 10 -10.47 7.56 23.39
N ILE A 11 -11.23 6.67 22.82
CA ILE A 11 -11.16 6.36 21.41
C ILE A 11 -11.50 7.60 20.58
N THR A 12 -12.51 8.34 20.96
CA THR A 12 -12.89 9.57 20.29
C THR A 12 -11.77 10.60 20.29
N ARG A 13 -11.06 10.73 21.39
CA ARG A 13 -9.92 11.65 21.48
C ARG A 13 -8.80 11.25 20.54
N LEU A 14 -8.45 9.97 20.49
CA LEU A 14 -7.44 9.46 19.57
C LEU A 14 -7.85 9.68 18.13
N PHE A 15 -9.12 9.47 17.83
CA PHE A 15 -9.67 9.68 16.51
C PHE A 15 -9.60 11.15 16.09
N LEU A 16 -9.96 12.07 16.98
CA LEU A 16 -9.87 13.50 16.71
C LEU A 16 -8.42 13.93 16.49
N PHE A 17 -7.50 13.39 17.26
CA PHE A 17 -6.07 13.67 17.04
C PHE A 17 -5.62 13.21 15.66
N SER A 18 -6.04 12.05 15.22
CA SER A 18 -5.72 11.54 13.88
C SER A 18 -6.30 12.45 12.79
N LEU A 19 -7.51 12.95 12.96
CA LEU A 19 -8.11 13.89 12.02
C LEU A 19 -7.33 15.19 11.93
N ILE A 20 -6.87 15.71 13.05
CA ILE A 20 -6.06 16.93 13.07
C ILE A 20 -4.75 16.69 12.33
N SER A 21 -4.09 15.56 12.56
CA SER A 21 -2.87 15.20 11.84
C SER A 21 -3.11 15.11 10.33
N SER A 22 -4.25 14.53 9.93
CA SER A 22 -4.62 14.39 8.53
C SER A 22 -4.84 15.76 7.85
N SER A 23 -5.28 16.77 8.58
CA SER A 23 -5.52 18.08 8.01
C SER A 23 -4.25 18.80 7.54
N PHE A 24 -3.08 18.35 7.98
CA PHE A 24 -1.79 18.87 7.54
C PHE A 24 -1.27 18.21 6.26
N ILE A 25 -1.93 17.16 5.78
CA ILE A 25 -1.55 16.50 4.54
C ILE A 25 -2.01 17.39 3.38
N THR A 26 -1.05 17.78 2.53
CA THR A 26 -1.35 18.57 1.35
C THR A 26 -2.12 17.73 0.32
N PRO A 27 -2.93 18.33 -0.57
CA PRO A 27 -3.59 17.59 -1.65
C PRO A 27 -2.61 16.79 -2.52
N VAL A 28 -1.41 17.33 -2.78
CA VAL A 28 -0.38 16.65 -3.56
C VAL A 28 0.09 15.40 -2.84
N LEU A 29 0.39 15.52 -1.53
CA LEU A 29 0.82 14.38 -0.74
C LEU A 29 -0.30 13.34 -0.59
N ALA A 30 -1.54 13.78 -0.41
CA ALA A 30 -2.69 12.89 -0.34
C ALA A 30 -2.85 12.08 -1.64
N ASN A 31 -2.64 12.73 -2.80
CA ASN A 31 -2.66 12.06 -4.08
C ASN A 31 -1.57 10.99 -4.18
N ASP A 32 -0.36 11.31 -3.76
CA ASP A 32 0.77 10.37 -3.80
C ASP A 32 0.52 9.17 -2.88
N VAL A 33 -0.02 9.40 -1.70
CA VAL A 33 -0.36 8.33 -0.74
C VAL A 33 -1.44 7.42 -1.32
N TYR A 34 -2.44 7.99 -1.99
CA TYR A 34 -3.48 7.20 -2.67
C TYR A 34 -2.87 6.25 -3.69
N TRP A 35 -2.04 6.77 -4.59
CA TRP A 35 -1.43 5.95 -5.65
C TRP A 35 -0.42 4.96 -5.11
N TYR A 36 0.28 5.33 -4.03
CA TYR A 36 1.16 4.40 -3.34
C TYR A 36 0.36 3.19 -2.83
N GLY A 37 -0.73 3.44 -2.09
CA GLY A 37 -1.57 2.38 -1.55
C GLY A 37 -2.23 1.54 -2.65
N TYR A 38 -2.71 2.17 -3.70
CA TYR A 38 -3.32 1.49 -4.84
C TYR A 38 -2.33 0.54 -5.51
N SER A 39 -1.14 1.02 -5.81
CA SER A 39 -0.10 0.24 -6.47
C SER A 39 0.40 -0.89 -5.58
N TRP A 40 0.64 -0.60 -4.31
CA TRP A 40 1.06 -1.58 -3.31
C TRP A 40 0.02 -2.70 -3.16
N GLY A 41 -1.25 -2.33 -3.04
CA GLY A 41 -2.35 -3.29 -2.94
C GLY A 41 -2.45 -4.17 -4.17
N GLY A 42 -2.27 -3.59 -5.35
CA GLY A 42 -2.29 -4.34 -6.61
C GLY A 42 -1.14 -5.34 -6.71
N MET A 43 0.07 -4.93 -6.31
CA MET A 43 1.23 -5.81 -6.32
C MET A 43 1.05 -6.98 -5.36
N PHE A 44 0.60 -6.72 -4.14
CA PHE A 44 0.35 -7.78 -3.16
C PHE A 44 -0.85 -8.64 -3.53
N GLY A 45 -1.84 -8.08 -4.20
CA GLY A 45 -2.95 -8.84 -4.75
C GLY A 45 -2.49 -9.85 -5.79
N ALA A 46 -1.61 -9.45 -6.70
CA ALA A 46 -1.02 -10.34 -7.69
C ALA A 46 -0.16 -11.42 -7.03
N CYS A 47 0.61 -11.04 -6.03
CA CYS A 47 1.42 -11.99 -5.26
C CYS A 47 0.54 -13.04 -4.59
N SER A 48 -0.51 -12.62 -3.92
CA SER A 48 -1.45 -13.50 -3.24
C SER A 48 -2.14 -14.45 -4.24
N ALA A 49 -2.60 -13.94 -5.36
CA ALA A 49 -3.24 -14.74 -6.39
C ALA A 49 -2.30 -15.80 -6.95
N TYR A 50 -1.05 -15.45 -7.16
CA TYR A 50 -0.02 -16.40 -7.59
C TYR A 50 0.25 -17.47 -6.52
N LYS A 51 0.42 -17.04 -5.28
CA LYS A 51 0.69 -17.95 -4.15
C LYS A 51 -0.39 -19.01 -3.99
N TYR A 52 -1.65 -18.64 -4.19
CA TYR A 52 -2.78 -19.56 -4.04
C TYR A 52 -3.24 -20.17 -5.36
N ASN A 53 -2.40 -20.14 -6.38
CA ASN A 53 -2.67 -20.75 -7.69
C ASN A 53 -3.91 -20.21 -8.41
N GLN A 54 -4.28 -18.96 -8.12
CA GLN A 54 -5.40 -18.28 -8.78
C GLN A 54 -4.96 -17.51 -10.01
N MET A 55 -3.66 -17.35 -10.19
CA MET A 55 -3.07 -16.60 -11.29
C MET A 55 -1.76 -17.27 -11.70
N SER A 56 -1.49 -17.34 -13.00
CA SER A 56 -0.22 -17.87 -13.48
C SER A 56 0.93 -16.93 -13.11
N LYS A 57 2.14 -17.48 -13.05
CA LYS A 57 3.35 -16.69 -12.81
C LYS A 57 3.49 -15.56 -13.82
N LYS A 58 3.24 -15.86 -15.10
CA LYS A 58 3.34 -14.89 -16.18
C LYS A 58 2.38 -13.72 -15.96
N ASP A 59 1.13 -14.02 -15.67
CA ASP A 59 0.10 -13.00 -15.47
C ASP A 59 0.35 -12.21 -14.20
N ALA A 60 0.74 -12.87 -13.11
CA ALA A 60 1.07 -12.20 -11.87
C ALA A 60 2.24 -11.23 -12.04
N LYS A 61 3.27 -11.64 -12.76
CA LYS A 61 4.42 -10.79 -13.05
C LYS A 61 4.04 -9.56 -13.86
N LEU A 62 3.18 -9.75 -14.87
CA LEU A 62 2.65 -8.63 -15.65
C LEU A 62 1.85 -7.66 -14.79
N ASN A 63 1.05 -8.18 -13.86
CA ASN A 63 0.28 -7.35 -12.94
C ASN A 63 1.18 -6.54 -12.02
N VAL A 64 2.20 -7.16 -11.44
CA VAL A 64 3.18 -6.45 -10.59
C VAL A 64 3.81 -5.30 -11.38
N LYS A 65 4.25 -5.58 -12.59
CA LYS A 65 4.86 -4.58 -13.47
C LYS A 65 3.89 -3.45 -13.79
N SER A 66 2.63 -3.78 -14.07
CA SER A 66 1.60 -2.78 -14.39
C SER A 66 1.32 -1.87 -13.19
N PHE A 67 1.20 -2.42 -12.00
CA PHE A 67 0.96 -1.61 -10.81
C PHE A 67 2.15 -0.72 -10.45
N LEU A 68 3.37 -1.20 -10.66
CA LEU A 68 4.55 -0.35 -10.51
C LEU A 68 4.55 0.80 -11.51
N SER A 69 4.16 0.53 -12.75
CA SER A 69 4.06 1.55 -13.79
C SER A 69 3.00 2.61 -13.43
N ILE A 70 1.87 2.19 -12.91
CA ILE A 70 0.82 3.10 -12.43
C ILE A 70 1.37 4.00 -11.32
N GLY A 71 2.09 3.42 -10.36
CA GLY A 71 2.72 4.18 -9.29
C GLY A 71 3.74 5.18 -9.84
N LYS A 72 4.59 4.74 -10.77
CA LYS A 72 5.59 5.60 -11.40
C LYS A 72 4.95 6.81 -12.08
N ASP A 73 3.84 6.61 -12.78
CA ASP A 73 3.19 7.66 -13.55
C ASP A 73 2.39 8.63 -12.69
N ASN A 74 1.94 8.20 -11.52
CA ASN A 74 1.00 8.96 -10.70
C ASN A 74 1.59 9.50 -9.40
N ILE A 75 2.68 8.91 -8.89
CA ILE A 75 3.36 9.39 -7.69
C ILE A 75 4.37 10.46 -8.11
N ASN A 76 4.20 11.68 -7.59
CA ASN A 76 5.08 12.78 -7.92
C ASN A 76 6.38 12.76 -7.13
N ASP A 77 6.34 12.30 -5.87
CA ASP A 77 7.51 12.18 -5.02
C ASP A 77 8.33 10.95 -5.43
N ARG A 78 9.52 11.20 -5.94
CA ARG A 78 10.39 10.10 -6.44
C ARG A 78 10.89 9.19 -5.32
N GLU A 79 11.10 9.72 -4.13
CA GLU A 79 11.50 8.92 -2.99
C GLU A 79 10.39 7.95 -2.58
N LEU A 80 9.16 8.44 -2.56
CA LEU A 80 8.01 7.59 -2.24
C LEU A 80 7.83 6.48 -3.28
N TYR A 81 8.01 6.79 -4.55
CA TYR A 81 7.98 5.76 -5.60
C TYR A 81 9.09 4.73 -5.40
N THR A 82 10.29 5.18 -5.03
CA THR A 82 11.42 4.28 -4.76
C THR A 82 11.08 3.33 -3.60
N GLN A 83 10.45 3.83 -2.56
CA GLN A 83 9.99 3.00 -1.44
C GLN A 83 8.98 1.95 -1.91
N LEU A 84 8.02 2.34 -2.76
CA LEU A 84 7.05 1.42 -3.34
C LEU A 84 7.74 0.29 -4.10
N LYS A 85 8.69 0.64 -4.95
CA LYS A 85 9.45 -0.31 -5.75
C LYS A 85 10.23 -1.28 -4.85
N ASN A 86 10.80 -0.77 -3.78
CA ASN A 86 11.60 -1.56 -2.85
C ASN A 86 10.79 -2.54 -2.01
N LEU A 87 9.47 -2.36 -1.91
CA LEU A 87 8.61 -3.32 -1.21
C LEU A 87 8.72 -4.74 -1.77
N GLN A 88 9.08 -4.87 -3.04
CA GLN A 88 9.28 -6.17 -3.67
C GLN A 88 10.43 -6.96 -3.06
N THR A 89 11.40 -6.28 -2.48
CA THR A 89 12.57 -6.91 -1.87
C THR A 89 12.42 -7.10 -0.37
N GLU A 90 11.25 -6.77 0.17
CA GLU A 90 10.96 -6.87 1.59
C GLU A 90 9.94 -7.97 1.86
N SER A 91 10.01 -8.54 3.07
CA SER A 91 8.98 -9.49 3.52
C SER A 91 7.64 -8.76 3.67
N PRO A 92 6.52 -9.40 3.39
CA PRO A 92 6.39 -10.79 2.97
C PRO A 92 6.53 -11.02 1.45
N PHE A 93 6.60 -9.96 0.63
CA PHE A 93 6.59 -10.12 -0.83
C PHE A 93 7.75 -11.00 -1.31
N ILE A 94 8.96 -10.72 -0.85
CA ILE A 94 10.14 -11.48 -1.29
C ILE A 94 10.07 -12.94 -0.87
N ASP A 95 9.45 -13.23 0.27
CA ASP A 95 9.35 -14.59 0.78
C ASP A 95 8.45 -15.46 -0.11
N ASP A 96 7.34 -14.89 -0.56
CA ASP A 96 6.31 -15.63 -1.29
C ASP A 96 6.41 -15.44 -2.81
N CYS A 97 6.91 -14.31 -3.26
CA CYS A 97 6.77 -13.87 -4.65
C CYS A 97 8.08 -13.36 -5.25
N LYS A 98 9.21 -13.90 -4.85
CA LYS A 98 10.52 -13.51 -5.37
C LYS A 98 10.57 -13.59 -6.89
N SER A 99 9.92 -14.58 -7.48
CA SER A 99 9.90 -14.78 -8.93
C SER A 99 9.09 -13.72 -9.69
N LEU A 100 8.32 -12.90 -8.98
CA LEU A 100 7.50 -11.85 -9.57
C LEU A 100 8.17 -10.47 -9.54
N ILE A 101 9.34 -10.35 -8.94
CA ILE A 101 10.03 -9.07 -8.80
C ILE A 101 10.26 -8.44 -10.17
N SER A 102 9.90 -7.17 -10.28
CA SER A 102 10.04 -6.39 -11.49
C SER A 102 10.78 -5.08 -11.16
N TYR A 103 11.82 -4.79 -11.88
CA TYR A 103 12.62 -3.59 -11.70
C TYR A 103 12.37 -2.59 -12.82
#